data_8251f11b057d671b92418b5b50ecf70c
#
_entry.id   8251f11b057d671b92418b5b50ecf70c
#
_cell.length_a   1.000
_cell.length_b   1.000
_cell.length_c   1.000
_cell.angle_alpha   90.00
_cell.angle_beta   90.00
_cell.angle_gamma   90.00
#
_symmetry.space_group_name_H-M   'P 1'
#
loop_
_entity.id
_entity.type
_entity.pdbx_description
1 polymer ?
#
loop_
_entity_poly.entity_id
_entity_poly.type
_entity_poly.pdbx_seq_one_letter_code
_entity_poly.pdbx_strand_id
1 'polypeptide(L)'
;MKVEIYTQEGCDYCESVTDWLEDNKIHFNETRVSHHNKKRVIAMLTERTKVRIFSFPQIFIDGKYIGRHSDFLIIRNKILEQHKKEMDGNQNILKNGLYLL
;
A
#
# COMPACT_ATOMS: atom_id res chain seq x y z
N MET A 1 8.13 -5.68 2.36
CA MET A 1 6.68 -5.42 2.19
C MET A 1 6.47 -4.63 0.92
N LYS A 2 5.61 -5.12 0.06
CA LYS A 2 5.30 -4.46 -1.19
C LYS A 2 3.93 -3.82 -1.10
N VAL A 3 3.87 -2.50 -1.21
CA VAL A 3 2.61 -1.76 -1.16
C VAL A 3 2.26 -1.27 -2.56
N GLU A 4 1.05 -1.57 -3.00
CA GLU A 4 0.52 -1.09 -4.27
C GLU A 4 -0.72 -0.28 -3.99
N ILE A 5 -0.84 0.88 -4.61
CA ILE A 5 -2.01 1.72 -4.43
C ILE A 5 -2.48 2.25 -5.78
N TYR A 6 -3.79 2.17 -5.98
CA TYR A 6 -4.44 2.73 -7.17
C TYR A 6 -5.16 3.99 -6.73
N THR A 7 -4.85 5.10 -7.37
CA THR A 7 -5.38 6.42 -7.02
C THR A 7 -6.01 7.08 -8.24
N GLN A 8 -6.69 8.19 -8.00
CA GLN A 8 -7.19 9.01 -9.10
C GLN A 8 -6.99 10.48 -8.75
N GLU A 9 -7.00 11.32 -9.78
CA GLU A 9 -6.83 12.74 -9.61
C GLU A 9 -7.98 13.32 -8.78
N GLY A 10 -7.67 14.30 -7.92
CA GLY A 10 -8.67 14.96 -7.10
C GLY A 10 -9.25 14.11 -5.99
N CYS A 11 -8.51 13.09 -5.56
CA CYS A 11 -8.98 12.14 -4.55
C CYS A 11 -8.30 12.43 -3.22
N ASP A 12 -9.02 13.07 -2.29
CA ASP A 12 -8.47 13.42 -0.98
C ASP A 12 -8.08 12.19 -0.16
N TYR A 13 -8.88 11.15 -0.23
CA TYR A 13 -8.57 9.91 0.48
C TYR A 13 -7.31 9.25 -0.07
N CYS A 14 -7.09 9.35 -1.37
CA CYS A 14 -5.87 8.83 -1.99
C CYS A 14 -4.65 9.58 -1.46
N GLU A 15 -4.73 10.91 -1.43
CA GLU A 15 -3.64 11.74 -0.92
C GLU A 15 -3.35 11.44 0.54
N SER A 16 -4.39 11.25 1.33
CA SER A 16 -4.23 10.92 2.74
C SER A 16 -3.41 9.65 2.93
N VAL A 17 -3.66 8.63 2.11
CA VAL A 17 -2.91 7.38 2.21
C VAL A 17 -1.48 7.54 1.73
N THR A 18 -1.29 8.17 0.57
CA THR A 18 0.06 8.34 0.03
C THR A 18 0.91 9.24 0.93
N ASP A 19 0.32 10.29 1.48
CA ASP A 19 1.03 11.18 2.41
C ASP A 19 1.48 10.41 3.66
N TRP A 20 0.60 9.58 4.21
CA TRP A 20 0.95 8.77 5.37
C TRP A 20 2.09 7.81 5.07
N LEU A 21 2.05 7.17 3.91
CA LEU A 21 3.11 6.26 3.50
C LEU A 21 4.44 7.00 3.35
N GLU A 22 4.41 8.16 2.70
CA GLU A 22 5.61 8.98 2.51
C GLU A 22 6.16 9.48 3.84
N ASP A 23 5.29 9.97 4.73
CA ASP A 23 5.69 10.48 6.04
C ASP A 23 6.37 9.41 6.88
N ASN A 24 5.95 8.15 6.71
CA ASN A 24 6.53 7.03 7.43
C ASN A 24 7.63 6.33 6.64
N LYS A 25 8.04 6.91 5.52
CA LYS A 25 9.12 6.39 4.67
C LYS A 25 8.89 4.97 4.20
N ILE A 26 7.63 4.66 3.90
CA ILE A 26 7.23 3.36 3.37
C ILE A 26 7.12 3.48 1.86
N HIS A 27 7.91 2.69 1.15
CA HIS A 27 7.87 2.65 -0.31
C HIS A 27 6.55 2.06 -0.80
N PHE A 28 6.03 2.63 -1.87
CA PHE A 28 4.82 2.12 -2.50
C PHE A 28 4.86 2.37 -4.00
N ASN A 29 4.14 1.55 -4.74
CA ASN A 29 3.95 1.72 -6.16
C ASN A 29 2.56 2.29 -6.39
N GLU A 30 2.50 3.45 -7.00
CA GLU A 30 1.23 4.12 -7.28
C GLU A 30 0.87 3.99 -8.75
N THR A 31 -0.35 3.54 -9.01
CA THR A 31 -0.92 3.58 -10.36
C THR A 31 -2.03 4.62 -10.34
N ARG A 32 -1.81 5.71 -11.06
CA ARG A 32 -2.81 6.78 -11.12
C ARG A 32 -3.81 6.47 -12.23
N VAL A 33 -5.08 6.44 -11.84
CA VAL A 33 -6.17 6.17 -12.77
C VAL A 33 -6.64 7.49 -13.36
N SER A 34 -6.67 7.56 -14.69
CA SER A 34 -7.10 8.73 -15.42
C SER A 34 -8.44 8.45 -16.07
N HIS A 35 -9.03 9.51 -16.62
CA HIS A 35 -10.25 9.40 -17.40
C HIS A 35 -10.08 8.38 -18.54
N HIS A 36 -8.89 8.34 -19.13
CA HIS A 36 -8.64 7.48 -20.31
C HIS A 36 -8.51 6.01 -20.00
N ASN A 37 -8.01 5.65 -18.81
CA ASN A 37 -7.77 4.25 -18.47
C ASN A 37 -8.73 3.72 -17.41
N LYS A 38 -9.66 4.52 -16.94
CA LYS A 38 -10.51 4.19 -15.79
C LYS A 38 -11.28 2.89 -15.98
N LYS A 39 -11.94 2.73 -17.11
CA LYS A 39 -12.72 1.52 -17.38
C LYS A 39 -11.85 0.26 -17.33
N ARG A 40 -10.71 0.33 -17.99
CA ARG A 40 -9.79 -0.80 -18.06
C ARG A 40 -9.23 -1.16 -16.69
N VAL A 41 -8.83 -0.14 -15.92
CA VAL A 41 -8.26 -0.37 -14.60
C VAL A 41 -9.33 -0.92 -13.65
N ILE A 42 -10.54 -0.38 -13.67
CA ILE A 42 -11.63 -0.89 -12.84
C ILE A 42 -11.94 -2.35 -13.18
N ALA A 43 -11.99 -2.69 -14.47
CA ALA A 43 -12.25 -4.06 -14.89
C ALA A 43 -11.15 -5.00 -14.37
N MET A 44 -9.90 -4.59 -14.49
CA MET A 44 -8.76 -5.37 -14.01
C MET A 44 -8.81 -5.55 -12.51
N LEU A 45 -9.09 -4.48 -11.77
CA LEU A 45 -9.18 -4.54 -10.31
C LEU A 45 -10.34 -5.41 -9.86
N THR A 46 -11.49 -5.31 -10.53
CA THR A 46 -12.64 -6.14 -10.21
C THR A 46 -12.31 -7.62 -10.39
N GLU A 47 -11.64 -7.94 -11.48
CA GLU A 47 -11.22 -9.32 -11.73
C GLU A 47 -10.22 -9.80 -10.69
N ARG A 48 -9.25 -8.94 -10.36
CA ARG A 48 -8.20 -9.28 -9.39
C ARG A 48 -8.75 -9.46 -7.98
N THR A 49 -9.67 -8.61 -7.55
CA THR A 49 -10.17 -8.61 -6.17
C THR A 49 -11.44 -9.43 -5.99
N LYS A 50 -12.15 -9.72 -7.08
CA LYS A 50 -13.49 -10.34 -7.07
C LYS A 50 -14.51 -9.50 -6.32
N VAL A 51 -14.22 -8.20 -6.19
CA VAL A 51 -15.09 -7.23 -5.54
C VAL A 51 -15.40 -6.13 -6.53
N ARG A 52 -16.60 -5.61 -6.47
CA ARG A 52 -16.98 -4.53 -7.35
C ARG A 52 -16.27 -3.24 -6.93
N ILE A 53 -15.55 -2.62 -7.88
CA ILE A 53 -14.75 -1.44 -7.62
C ILE A 53 -15.47 -0.19 -8.12
N PHE A 54 -15.71 0.77 -7.23
CA PHE A 54 -16.39 2.02 -7.58
C PHE A 54 -15.55 3.25 -7.33
N SER A 55 -14.55 3.14 -6.49
CA SER A 55 -13.88 4.33 -5.95
C SER A 55 -12.41 4.04 -5.68
N PHE A 56 -11.71 5.05 -5.24
CA PHE A 56 -10.29 4.97 -4.93
C PHE A 56 -10.06 5.64 -3.57
N PRO A 57 -8.97 5.30 -2.88
CA PRO A 57 -7.89 4.43 -3.30
C PRO A 57 -8.25 2.94 -3.20
N GLN A 58 -7.48 2.11 -3.91
CA GLN A 58 -7.55 0.65 -3.76
C GLN A 58 -6.14 0.19 -3.42
N ILE A 59 -6.00 -0.57 -2.35
CA ILE A 59 -4.70 -0.86 -1.74
C ILE A 59 -4.45 -2.35 -1.66
N PHE A 60 -3.22 -2.73 -2.01
CA PHE A 60 -2.75 -4.13 -1.92
C PHE A 60 -1.44 -4.13 -1.16
N ILE A 61 -1.24 -5.16 -0.34
CA ILE A 61 0.02 -5.36 0.36
C ILE A 61 0.47 -6.79 0.13
N ASP A 62 1.68 -6.93 -0.42
CA ASP A 62 2.26 -8.23 -0.78
C ASP A 62 1.29 -9.04 -1.65
N GLY A 63 0.62 -8.37 -2.58
CA GLY A 63 -0.31 -8.98 -3.51
C GLY A 63 -1.71 -9.21 -2.97
N LYS A 64 -1.94 -8.97 -1.68
CA LYS A 64 -3.25 -9.17 -1.06
C LYS A 64 -4.05 -7.89 -1.06
N TYR A 65 -5.31 -8.01 -1.42
CA TYR A 65 -6.20 -6.86 -1.41
C TYR A 65 -6.55 -6.47 0.02
N ILE A 66 -6.25 -5.21 0.36
CA ILE A 66 -6.55 -4.67 1.68
C ILE A 66 -7.89 -3.95 1.67
N GLY A 67 -8.16 -3.19 0.62
CA GLY A 67 -9.40 -2.46 0.50
C GLY A 67 -9.17 -0.99 0.19
N ARG A 68 -10.05 -0.16 0.74
CA ARG A 68 -10.08 1.27 0.50
C ARG A 68 -9.53 2.04 1.71
N HIS A 69 -9.72 3.35 1.70
CA HIS A 69 -9.23 4.22 2.76
C HIS A 69 -9.67 3.78 4.16
N SER A 70 -10.94 3.43 4.35
CA SER A 70 -11.44 3.02 5.66
C SER A 70 -10.76 1.74 6.17
N ASP A 71 -10.50 0.81 5.26
CA ASP A 71 -9.80 -0.43 5.61
C ASP A 71 -8.35 -0.14 5.96
N PHE A 72 -7.74 0.77 5.23
CA PHE A 72 -6.37 1.20 5.49
C PHE A 72 -6.24 1.81 6.89
N LEU A 73 -7.19 2.64 7.31
CA LEU A 73 -7.15 3.25 8.64
C LEU A 73 -7.16 2.20 9.75
N ILE A 74 -7.83 1.08 9.52
CA ILE A 74 -7.90 0.01 10.51
C ILE A 74 -6.55 -0.68 10.67
N ILE A 75 -5.82 -0.88 9.57
CA ILE A 75 -4.61 -1.70 9.58
C ILE A 75 -3.31 -0.91 9.53
N ARG A 76 -3.36 0.42 9.39
CA ARG A 76 -2.14 1.21 9.17
C ARG A 76 -1.09 1.04 10.27
N ASN A 77 -1.51 0.85 11.51
CA ASN A 77 -0.55 0.63 12.58
C ASN A 77 0.19 -0.69 12.42
N LYS A 78 -0.50 -1.71 11.91
CA LYS A 78 0.13 -3.00 11.62
C LYS A 78 1.12 -2.87 10.45
N ILE A 79 0.78 -2.05 9.48
CA ILE A 79 1.69 -1.76 8.35
C ILE A 79 2.97 -1.13 8.89
N LEU A 80 2.82 -0.15 9.77
CA LEU A 80 3.96 0.54 10.36
C LEU A 80 4.82 -0.41 11.20
N GLU A 81 4.18 -1.27 11.99
CA GLU A 81 4.89 -2.27 12.77
C GLU A 81 5.69 -3.22 11.89
N GLN A 82 5.05 -3.70 10.82
CA GLN A 82 5.72 -4.61 9.89
C GLN A 82 6.90 -3.93 9.21
N HIS A 83 6.72 -2.67 8.81
CA HIS A 83 7.80 -1.89 8.21
C HIS A 83 8.98 -1.76 9.17
N LYS A 84 8.71 -1.42 10.43
CA LYS A 84 9.76 -1.30 11.45
C LYS A 84 10.46 -2.63 11.70
N LYS A 85 9.72 -3.72 11.76
CA LYS A 85 10.30 -5.05 11.94
C LYS A 85 11.23 -5.41 10.80
N GLU A 86 10.85 -5.09 9.58
CA GLU A 86 11.67 -5.38 8.41
C GLU A 86 13.00 -4.60 8.48
N MET A 87 12.94 -3.35 8.90
CA MET A 87 14.14 -2.55 9.06
C MET A 87 14.99 -3.02 10.21
N ASP A 88 14.37 -3.29 11.36
CA ASP A 88 15.07 -3.79 12.54
C ASP A 88 15.64 -5.18 12.30
N GLY A 89 14.89 -6.02 11.59
CA GLY A 89 15.36 -7.35 11.21
C GLY A 89 16.64 -7.28 10.40
N ASN A 90 16.70 -6.35 9.46
CA ASN A 90 17.91 -6.15 8.67
C ASN A 90 19.07 -5.69 9.55
N GLN A 91 18.81 -4.80 10.48
CA GLN A 91 19.84 -4.36 11.43
C GLN A 91 20.30 -5.50 12.32
N ASN A 92 19.36 -6.29 12.80
CA ASN A 92 19.68 -7.43 13.64
C ASN A 92 20.51 -8.46 12.90
N ILE A 93 20.19 -8.70 11.65
CA ILE A 93 20.96 -9.62 10.84
C ILE A 93 22.39 -9.14 10.71
N LEU A 94 22.57 -7.85 10.47
CA LEU A 94 23.91 -7.27 10.40
C LEU A 94 24.65 -7.40 11.72
N LYS A 95 23.97 -7.10 12.80
CA LYS A 95 24.58 -7.22 14.12
C LYS A 95 24.95 -8.66 14.43
N ASN A 96 24.04 -9.56 14.14
CA ASN A 96 24.28 -10.97 14.38
C ASN A 96 25.40 -11.51 13.52
N GLY A 97 25.50 -11.05 12.30
CA GLY A 97 26.59 -11.41 11.42
C GLY A 97 27.92 -10.87 11.89
N LEU A 98 27.86 -9.78 12.66
CA LEU A 98 29.05 -9.16 13.16
C LEU A 98 29.45 -9.70 14.50
N TYR A 99 28.47 -9.98 15.32
CA TYR A 99 28.77 -10.30 16.65
C TYR A 99 27.91 -11.30 17.22
N LEU A 100 27.05 -11.76 16.44
CA LEU A 100 26.30 -12.62 17.00
C LEU A 100 26.99 -13.69 17.02
N LEU A 101 27.45 -13.17 16.74
CA LEU A 101 27.93 -13.22 16.93
C LEU A 101 28.22 -13.27 17.87
#